data_8672458cc91ce11bf3393ced13a1e5ee
#
_entry.id   8672458cc91ce11bf3393ced13a1e5ee
#
_cell.length_a   1.000
_cell.length_b   1.000
_cell.length_c   1.000
_cell.angle_alpha   90.00
_cell.angle_beta   90.00
_cell.angle_gamma   90.00
#
_symmetry.space_group_name_H-M   'P 1'
#
loop_
_entity.id
_entity.type
_entity.pdbx_description
1 polymer ?
#
loop_
_entity_poly.entity_id
_entity_poly.type
_entity_poly.pdbx_seq_one_letter_code
_entity_poly.pdbx_strand_id
1 'polypeptide(L)'
;MQGSVTEFLKPRLVDIEQVSSTHAKVTLEPLERGFGHTLGNALRRILLSSMPGCAVTEVEIDGVLHEYSTKEGVQEDILEILLNLKGLAVRVQGKDEVILTLNKSGIGPVTAADITHDGDVEIVKPQHVICHLTDENAAISMRIKVQRGRGYVPASARIHSEEDERPIGRLLVDACYSPVERIACLLYTSPSPRDAHESR
;
A
#
# COMPACT_ATOMS: atom_id res chain seq x y z
N MET A 1 -18.18 42.79 -8.46
CA MET A 1 -17.37 42.39 -9.62
C MET A 1 -18.06 41.20 -10.26
N GLN A 2 -18.77 41.44 -11.36
CA GLN A 2 -19.39 40.35 -12.13
C GLN A 2 -18.25 39.64 -12.90
N GLY A 3 -17.92 38.44 -12.48
CA GLY A 3 -17.03 37.56 -13.22
C GLY A 3 -17.65 37.25 -14.59
N SER A 4 -16.83 37.21 -15.63
CA SER A 4 -17.24 36.87 -16.99
C SER A 4 -17.95 35.50 -16.96
N VAL A 5 -19.12 35.40 -17.61
CA VAL A 5 -19.96 34.18 -17.70
C VAL A 5 -19.22 33.00 -18.34
N THR A 6 -18.03 33.24 -18.91
CA THR A 6 -17.16 32.28 -19.58
C THR A 6 -15.99 31.79 -18.71
N GLU A 7 -15.79 32.33 -17.50
CA GLU A 7 -14.69 31.90 -16.62
C GLU A 7 -15.18 30.83 -15.64
N PHE A 8 -14.55 29.65 -15.68
CA PHE A 8 -14.79 28.60 -14.71
C PHE A 8 -14.40 29.06 -13.30
N LEU A 9 -15.26 28.76 -12.32
CA LEU A 9 -14.94 28.93 -10.90
C LEU A 9 -13.72 28.05 -10.54
N LYS A 10 -12.58 28.70 -10.31
CA LYS A 10 -11.39 28.02 -9.82
C LYS A 10 -11.47 27.90 -8.29
N PRO A 11 -11.14 26.75 -7.71
CA PRO A 11 -11.03 26.62 -6.25
C PRO A 11 -10.06 27.68 -5.73
N ARG A 12 -10.49 28.46 -4.78
CA ARG A 12 -9.66 29.51 -4.14
C ARG A 12 -9.15 29.07 -2.78
N LEU A 13 -9.90 28.22 -2.12
CA LEU A 13 -9.55 27.63 -0.84
C LEU A 13 -9.13 26.20 -1.06
N VAL A 14 -7.92 25.87 -0.61
CA VAL A 14 -7.42 24.51 -0.45
C VAL A 14 -7.01 24.41 1.00
N ASP A 15 -7.83 23.75 1.80
CA ASP A 15 -7.54 23.53 3.22
C ASP A 15 -7.14 22.07 3.44
N ILE A 16 -6.06 21.86 4.18
CA ILE A 16 -5.52 20.53 4.48
C ILE A 16 -5.49 20.34 5.98
N GLU A 17 -6.42 19.54 6.48
CA GLU A 17 -6.50 19.15 7.86
C GLU A 17 -5.82 17.79 8.06
N GLN A 18 -4.71 17.77 8.80
CA GLN A 18 -4.03 16.53 9.18
C GLN A 18 -4.75 15.92 10.39
N VAL A 19 -5.57 14.89 10.15
CA VAL A 19 -6.36 14.22 11.22
C VAL A 19 -5.47 13.27 12.03
N SER A 20 -4.54 12.59 11.35
CA SER A 20 -3.53 11.72 11.99
C SER A 20 -2.27 11.63 11.11
N SER A 21 -1.25 10.90 11.55
CA SER A 21 -0.03 10.66 10.76
C SER A 21 -0.29 9.97 9.40
N THR A 22 -1.43 9.27 9.28
CA THR A 22 -1.81 8.50 8.08
C THR A 22 -3.12 8.95 7.47
N HIS A 23 -3.77 9.99 8.01
CA HIS A 23 -5.07 10.46 7.55
C HIS A 23 -5.08 11.99 7.41
N ALA A 24 -5.35 12.47 6.22
CA ALA A 24 -5.55 13.88 5.93
C ALA A 24 -6.91 14.10 5.24
N LYS A 25 -7.55 15.22 5.56
CA LYS A 25 -8.75 15.72 4.92
C LYS A 25 -8.41 16.96 4.11
N VAL A 26 -8.77 16.94 2.83
CA VAL A 26 -8.52 18.06 1.91
C VAL A 26 -9.87 18.66 1.50
N THR A 27 -10.06 19.95 1.74
CA THR A 27 -11.25 20.70 1.35
C THR A 27 -10.93 21.61 0.18
N LEU A 28 -11.70 21.50 -0.88
CA LEU A 28 -11.58 22.32 -2.10
C LEU A 28 -12.89 23.09 -2.32
N GLU A 29 -12.80 24.42 -2.32
CA GLU A 29 -13.96 25.29 -2.54
C GLU A 29 -13.56 26.67 -3.12
N PRO A 30 -14.47 27.37 -3.84
CA PRO A 30 -15.73 26.87 -4.38
C PRO A 30 -15.52 26.04 -5.65
N LEU A 31 -16.47 25.17 -5.97
CA LEU A 31 -16.51 24.41 -7.22
C LEU A 31 -17.83 24.68 -7.94
N GLU A 32 -17.81 24.67 -9.27
CA GLU A 32 -19.04 24.73 -10.06
C GLU A 32 -19.89 23.46 -9.85
N ARG A 33 -21.19 23.64 -10.06
CA ARG A 33 -22.14 22.53 -9.91
C ARG A 33 -21.80 21.35 -10.84
N GLY A 34 -21.67 20.18 -10.24
CA GLY A 34 -21.29 18.94 -10.94
C GLY A 34 -19.77 18.72 -11.07
N PHE A 35 -18.96 19.78 -11.02
CA PHE A 35 -17.52 19.65 -11.18
C PHE A 35 -16.83 18.86 -10.05
N GLY A 36 -17.38 18.95 -8.84
CA GLY A 36 -16.90 18.18 -7.70
C GLY A 36 -16.91 16.66 -7.91
N HIS A 37 -17.94 16.13 -8.58
CA HIS A 37 -18.00 14.70 -8.94
C HIS A 37 -16.89 14.30 -9.90
N THR A 38 -16.69 15.09 -10.96
CA THR A 38 -15.67 14.83 -11.97
C THR A 38 -14.27 14.90 -11.37
N LEU A 39 -13.98 15.97 -10.62
CA LEU A 39 -12.69 16.16 -9.98
C LEU A 39 -12.42 15.10 -8.89
N GLY A 40 -13.41 14.82 -8.06
CA GLY A 40 -13.30 13.81 -7.00
C GLY A 40 -13.01 12.41 -7.55
N ASN A 41 -13.69 12.01 -8.62
CA ASN A 41 -13.44 10.72 -9.28
C ASN A 41 -12.07 10.68 -9.96
N ALA A 42 -11.66 11.75 -10.63
CA ALA A 42 -10.35 11.84 -11.26
C ALA A 42 -9.22 11.76 -10.21
N LEU A 43 -9.32 12.53 -9.13
CA LEU A 43 -8.34 12.50 -8.05
C LEU A 43 -8.27 11.12 -7.37
N ARG A 44 -9.42 10.50 -7.08
CA ARG A 44 -9.46 9.14 -6.54
C ARG A 44 -8.69 8.17 -7.41
N ARG A 45 -8.94 8.17 -8.71
CA ARG A 45 -8.27 7.28 -9.66
C ARG A 45 -6.78 7.51 -9.72
N ILE A 46 -6.35 8.76 -9.80
CA ILE A 46 -4.93 9.12 -9.87
C ILE A 46 -4.21 8.72 -8.58
N LEU A 47 -4.78 9.03 -7.42
CA LEU A 47 -4.17 8.73 -6.13
C LEU A 47 -4.04 7.22 -5.86
N LEU A 48 -4.99 6.41 -6.33
CA LEU A 48 -4.93 4.95 -6.17
C LEU A 48 -4.05 4.25 -7.20
N SER A 49 -3.99 4.75 -8.45
CA SER A 49 -3.34 4.04 -9.56
C SER A 49 -1.98 4.58 -9.97
N SER A 50 -1.67 5.84 -9.65
CA SER A 50 -0.52 6.53 -10.25
C SER A 50 0.54 6.98 -9.25
N MET A 51 0.26 6.87 -7.95
CA MET A 51 1.24 7.18 -6.91
C MET A 51 2.35 6.14 -6.91
N PRO A 52 3.63 6.55 -6.94
CA PRO A 52 4.75 5.62 -6.82
C PRO A 52 4.87 5.10 -5.37
N GLY A 53 5.25 3.85 -5.25
CA GLY A 53 5.54 3.22 -3.96
C GLY A 53 6.39 1.98 -4.12
N CYS A 54 6.63 1.27 -3.02
CA CYS A 54 7.39 0.04 -3.01
C CYS A 54 6.48 -1.10 -2.52
N ALA A 55 6.68 -2.29 -3.07
CA ALA A 55 5.92 -3.48 -2.69
C ALA A 55 6.81 -4.73 -2.75
N VAL A 56 6.47 -5.72 -1.93
CA VAL A 56 7.04 -7.05 -2.02
C VAL A 56 6.53 -7.71 -3.30
N THR A 57 7.44 -8.21 -4.11
CA THR A 57 7.15 -8.86 -5.40
C THR A 57 7.41 -10.34 -5.39
N GLU A 58 8.46 -10.77 -4.71
CA GLU A 58 8.89 -12.16 -4.64
C GLU A 58 9.38 -12.47 -3.24
N VAL A 59 9.20 -13.73 -2.83
CA VAL A 59 9.67 -14.23 -1.54
C VAL A 59 10.25 -15.62 -1.75
N GLU A 60 11.40 -15.87 -1.15
CA GLU A 60 11.99 -17.20 -1.03
C GLU A 60 12.06 -17.54 0.45
N ILE A 61 11.50 -18.69 0.83
CA ILE A 61 11.49 -19.17 2.21
C ILE A 61 12.23 -20.50 2.25
N ASP A 62 13.21 -20.63 3.11
CA ASP A 62 14.01 -21.83 3.21
C ASP A 62 13.16 -23.05 3.55
N GLY A 63 13.27 -24.09 2.71
CA GLY A 63 12.51 -25.33 2.86
C GLY A 63 11.08 -25.30 2.31
N VAL A 64 10.69 -24.22 1.62
CA VAL A 64 9.37 -24.06 0.99
C VAL A 64 9.51 -24.02 -0.52
N LEU A 65 8.74 -24.84 -1.22
CA LEU A 65 8.80 -24.96 -2.70
C LEU A 65 7.60 -24.31 -3.39
N HIS A 66 6.46 -24.22 -2.72
CA HIS A 66 5.21 -23.67 -3.28
C HIS A 66 4.33 -23.04 -2.18
N GLU A 67 3.43 -22.17 -2.58
CA GLU A 67 2.57 -21.38 -1.67
C GLU A 67 1.54 -22.18 -0.87
N TYR A 68 1.21 -23.40 -1.30
CA TYR A 68 0.24 -24.29 -0.63
C TYR A 68 0.89 -25.24 0.37
N SER A 69 2.10 -24.96 0.82
CA SER A 69 2.79 -25.75 1.84
C SER A 69 2.68 -25.10 3.21
N THR A 70 2.99 -25.90 4.22
CA THR A 70 3.14 -25.46 5.60
C THR A 70 4.60 -25.60 6.01
N LYS A 71 5.04 -24.82 6.99
CA LYS A 71 6.38 -24.92 7.58
C LYS A 71 6.25 -25.37 9.03
N GLU A 72 6.97 -26.40 9.39
CA GLU A 72 6.99 -26.93 10.75
C GLU A 72 7.45 -25.86 11.75
N GLY A 73 6.76 -25.75 12.87
CA GLY A 73 7.04 -24.75 13.90
C GLY A 73 6.56 -23.33 13.58
N VAL A 74 5.78 -23.15 12.51
CA VAL A 74 5.13 -21.87 12.16
C VAL A 74 3.62 -22.06 12.25
N GLN A 75 2.93 -21.09 12.85
CA GLN A 75 1.48 -21.15 13.08
C GLN A 75 0.71 -20.94 11.78
N GLU A 76 1.12 -19.97 10.97
CA GLU A 76 0.50 -19.59 9.72
C GLU A 76 0.95 -20.51 8.59
N ASP A 77 0.09 -20.72 7.61
CA ASP A 77 0.47 -21.34 6.35
C ASP A 77 1.26 -20.36 5.45
N ILE A 78 1.91 -20.88 4.44
CA ILE A 78 2.75 -20.05 3.56
C ILE A 78 1.92 -18.98 2.83
N LEU A 79 0.69 -19.31 2.44
CA LEU A 79 -0.19 -18.35 1.77
C LEU A 79 -0.52 -17.17 2.69
N GLU A 80 -0.78 -17.42 3.97
CA GLU A 80 -1.05 -16.37 4.96
C GLU A 80 0.20 -15.50 5.19
N ILE A 81 1.39 -16.10 5.25
CA ILE A 81 2.66 -15.37 5.31
C ILE A 81 2.82 -14.44 4.11
N LEU A 82 2.52 -14.92 2.89
CA LEU A 82 2.60 -14.10 1.67
C LEU A 82 1.59 -12.93 1.70
N LEU A 83 0.37 -13.16 2.22
CA LEU A 83 -0.63 -12.11 2.40
C LEU A 83 -0.18 -11.05 3.43
N ASN A 84 0.45 -11.48 4.52
CA ASN A 84 1.01 -10.58 5.52
C ASN A 84 2.17 -9.76 4.92
N LEU A 85 3.05 -10.39 4.13
CA LEU A 85 4.14 -9.70 3.42
C LEU A 85 3.64 -8.73 2.35
N LYS A 86 2.51 -9.01 1.70
CA LYS A 86 1.84 -8.06 0.79
C LYS A 86 1.43 -6.75 1.50
N GLY A 87 1.10 -6.83 2.78
CA GLY A 87 0.77 -5.67 3.63
C GLY A 87 1.99 -4.91 4.18
N LEU A 88 3.20 -5.36 3.90
CA LEU A 88 4.42 -4.74 4.40
C LEU A 88 4.66 -3.36 3.78
N ALA A 89 4.68 -2.33 4.61
CA ALA A 89 4.94 -0.95 4.19
C ALA A 89 6.44 -0.63 4.25
N VAL A 90 7.05 -0.52 3.08
CA VAL A 90 8.50 -0.27 2.91
C VAL A 90 8.72 0.96 2.05
N ARG A 91 9.70 1.78 2.41
CA ARG A 91 10.19 2.88 1.60
C ARG A 91 11.63 2.60 1.19
N VAL A 92 11.92 2.64 -0.12
CA VAL A 92 13.27 2.45 -0.68
C VAL A 92 13.73 3.75 -1.30
N GLN A 93 14.97 4.16 -0.98
CA GLN A 93 15.59 5.38 -1.50
C GLN A 93 16.68 5.02 -2.50
N GLY A 94 16.68 5.70 -3.63
CA GLY A 94 17.78 5.64 -4.62
C GLY A 94 17.91 4.35 -5.43
N LYS A 95 17.12 3.31 -5.14
CA LYS A 95 17.14 2.03 -5.86
C LYS A 95 15.74 1.67 -6.35
N ASP A 96 15.66 0.97 -7.48
CA ASP A 96 14.38 0.46 -8.00
C ASP A 96 14.04 -0.91 -7.45
N GLU A 97 15.05 -1.65 -6.98
CA GLU A 97 14.92 -3.00 -6.46
C GLU A 97 15.89 -3.23 -5.28
N VAL A 98 15.43 -3.92 -4.25
CA VAL A 98 16.25 -4.35 -3.11
C VAL A 98 15.83 -5.74 -2.66
N ILE A 99 16.79 -6.50 -2.13
CA ILE A 99 16.56 -7.79 -1.49
C ILE A 99 16.78 -7.62 0.01
N LEU A 100 15.74 -7.92 0.78
CA LEU A 100 15.74 -7.91 2.24
C LEU A 100 15.87 -9.34 2.75
N THR A 101 16.50 -9.52 3.89
CA THR A 101 16.62 -10.82 4.55
C THR A 101 15.97 -10.80 5.91
N LEU A 102 15.27 -11.88 6.25
CA LEU A 102 14.70 -12.07 7.57
C LEU A 102 15.15 -13.43 8.08
N ASN A 103 15.77 -13.43 9.26
CA ASN A 103 16.19 -14.64 9.96
C ASN A 103 15.73 -14.52 11.42
N LYS A 104 14.89 -15.43 11.87
CA LYS A 104 14.43 -15.50 13.24
C LYS A 104 14.29 -16.94 13.72
N SER A 105 14.65 -17.16 14.98
CA SER A 105 14.51 -18.45 15.67
C SER A 105 13.93 -18.24 17.07
N GLY A 106 13.30 -19.30 17.61
CA GLY A 106 12.69 -19.29 18.93
C GLY A 106 11.22 -18.86 18.91
N ILE A 107 10.50 -19.12 20.00
CA ILE A 107 9.06 -18.85 20.13
C ILE A 107 8.74 -17.37 20.07
N GLY A 108 7.70 -17.00 19.35
CA GLY A 108 7.12 -15.66 19.35
C GLY A 108 6.78 -15.10 17.97
N PRO A 109 6.28 -13.86 17.92
CA PRO A 109 5.92 -13.21 16.68
C PRO A 109 7.17 -12.82 15.88
N VAL A 110 7.13 -13.06 14.59
CA VAL A 110 8.09 -12.57 13.60
C VAL A 110 7.51 -11.29 13.02
N THR A 111 8.20 -10.18 13.21
CA THR A 111 7.72 -8.86 12.83
C THR A 111 8.58 -8.22 11.75
N ALA A 112 8.10 -7.16 11.14
CA ALA A 112 8.87 -6.40 10.18
C ALA A 112 10.17 -5.80 10.76
N ALA A 113 10.23 -5.60 12.08
CA ALA A 113 11.47 -5.16 12.76
C ALA A 113 12.60 -6.20 12.71
N ASP A 114 12.27 -7.48 12.51
CA ASP A 114 13.24 -8.56 12.40
C ASP A 114 13.90 -8.64 11.00
N ILE A 115 13.44 -7.82 10.05
CA ILE A 115 14.00 -7.75 8.70
C ILE A 115 15.32 -7.00 8.73
N THR A 116 16.38 -7.64 8.25
CA THR A 116 17.68 -7.01 8.05
C THR A 116 17.66 -6.22 6.73
N HIS A 117 17.99 -4.95 6.80
CA HIS A 117 18.00 -4.05 5.66
C HIS A 117 19.19 -3.08 5.70
N ASP A 118 19.59 -2.58 4.55
CA ASP A 118 20.58 -1.51 4.40
C ASP A 118 19.97 -0.15 4.75
N GLY A 119 20.82 0.87 4.93
CA GLY A 119 20.39 2.24 5.25
C GLY A 119 19.50 2.91 4.21
N ASP A 120 19.43 2.36 2.99
CA ASP A 120 18.57 2.85 1.91
C ASP A 120 17.10 2.41 2.03
N VAL A 121 16.78 1.57 3.02
CA VAL A 121 15.44 1.01 3.24
C VAL A 121 14.90 1.43 4.59
N GLU A 122 13.68 1.91 4.59
CA GLU A 122 12.93 2.27 5.81
C GLU A 122 11.67 1.40 5.91
N ILE A 123 11.50 0.71 7.02
CA ILE A 123 10.28 -0.03 7.34
C ILE A 123 9.33 0.90 8.10
N VAL A 124 8.20 1.24 7.46
CA VAL A 124 7.26 2.24 7.99
C VAL A 124 6.51 1.73 9.23
N LYS A 125 6.18 0.42 9.26
CA LYS A 125 5.47 -0.22 10.38
C LYS A 125 6.30 -1.39 10.93
N PRO A 126 7.27 -1.16 11.82
CA PRO A 126 8.12 -2.24 12.36
C PRO A 126 7.36 -3.32 13.14
N GLN A 127 6.20 -2.95 13.70
CA GLN A 127 5.34 -3.85 14.50
C GLN A 127 4.44 -4.75 13.63
N HIS A 128 4.50 -4.63 12.31
CA HIS A 128 3.71 -5.47 11.41
C HIS A 128 4.12 -6.93 11.56
N VAL A 129 3.19 -7.78 11.96
CA VAL A 129 3.42 -9.21 12.18
C VAL A 129 3.39 -9.94 10.84
N ILE A 130 4.39 -10.78 10.61
CA ILE A 130 4.52 -11.60 9.40
C ILE A 130 4.05 -13.02 9.68
N CYS A 131 4.53 -13.63 10.78
CA CYS A 131 4.09 -14.95 11.25
C CYS A 131 4.44 -15.14 12.73
N HIS A 132 4.04 -16.30 13.29
CA HIS A 132 4.34 -16.69 14.66
C HIS A 132 5.11 -18.02 14.67
N LEU A 133 6.21 -18.07 15.41
CA LEU A 133 6.95 -19.30 15.69
C LEU A 133 6.37 -19.93 16.98
N THR A 134 6.06 -21.23 16.92
CA THR A 134 5.37 -21.97 18.00
C THR A 134 6.31 -22.81 18.85
N ASP A 135 7.50 -23.13 18.35
CA ASP A 135 8.47 -23.98 19.02
C ASP A 135 9.80 -23.27 19.29
N GLU A 136 10.52 -23.65 20.34
CA GLU A 136 11.83 -23.10 20.66
C GLU A 136 12.89 -23.38 19.58
N ASN A 137 12.77 -24.52 18.89
CA ASN A 137 13.65 -24.93 17.82
C ASN A 137 13.18 -24.46 16.43
N ALA A 138 12.01 -23.82 16.36
CA ALA A 138 11.51 -23.29 15.12
C ALA A 138 12.36 -22.14 14.63
N ALA A 139 12.66 -22.14 13.33
CA ALA A 139 13.38 -21.08 12.68
C ALA A 139 12.79 -20.79 11.31
N ILE A 140 12.76 -19.51 10.98
CA ILE A 140 12.36 -19.06 9.65
C ILE A 140 13.46 -18.19 9.07
N SER A 141 13.82 -18.51 7.83
CA SER A 141 14.75 -17.74 7.02
C SER A 141 14.09 -17.44 5.70
N MET A 142 14.07 -16.18 5.30
CA MET A 142 13.47 -15.77 4.04
C MET A 142 14.22 -14.61 3.38
N ARG A 143 14.18 -14.61 2.06
CA ARG A 143 14.63 -13.49 1.22
C ARG A 143 13.41 -12.85 0.59
N ILE A 144 13.28 -11.55 0.73
CA ILE A 144 12.13 -10.75 0.33
C ILE A 144 12.60 -9.74 -0.70
N LYS A 145 12.12 -9.87 -1.92
CA LYS A 145 12.40 -8.92 -3.01
C LYS A 145 11.36 -7.80 -2.98
N VAL A 146 11.83 -6.58 -2.87
CA VAL A 146 11.01 -5.37 -2.90
C VAL A 146 11.34 -4.58 -4.15
N GLN A 147 10.32 -4.17 -4.89
CA GLN A 147 10.48 -3.35 -6.09
C GLN A 147 9.69 -2.05 -5.96
N ARG A 148 10.13 -1.05 -6.71
CA ARG A 148 9.43 0.22 -6.87
C ARG A 148 8.50 0.15 -8.09
N GLY A 149 7.28 0.65 -7.94
CA GLY A 149 6.30 0.63 -9.03
C GLY A 149 5.14 1.59 -8.79
N ARG A 150 4.02 1.36 -9.49
CA ARG A 150 2.79 2.16 -9.39
C ARG A 150 1.57 1.26 -9.49
N GLY A 151 0.53 1.62 -8.74
CA GLY A 151 -0.75 0.93 -8.80
C GLY A 151 -0.69 -0.51 -8.29
N TYR A 152 -1.40 -1.40 -8.96
CA TYR A 152 -1.47 -2.82 -8.64
C TYR A 152 -1.01 -3.66 -9.83
N VAL A 153 -0.10 -4.59 -9.58
CA VAL A 153 0.42 -5.53 -10.59
C VAL A 153 0.27 -6.95 -10.04
N PRO A 154 -0.65 -7.76 -10.60
CA PRO A 154 -0.82 -9.14 -10.18
C PRO A 154 0.42 -9.98 -10.51
N ALA A 155 0.67 -11.02 -9.71
CA ALA A 155 1.75 -11.96 -9.93
C ALA A 155 1.69 -12.59 -11.32
N SER A 156 0.47 -12.93 -11.80
CA SER A 156 0.23 -13.51 -13.12
C SER A 156 0.71 -12.64 -14.28
N ALA A 157 0.62 -11.32 -14.19
CA ALA A 157 1.08 -10.42 -15.25
C ALA A 157 2.61 -10.38 -15.36
N ARG A 158 3.34 -10.69 -14.27
CA ARG A 158 4.80 -10.75 -14.26
C ARG A 158 5.34 -12.09 -14.77
N ILE A 159 4.49 -13.13 -14.74
CA ILE A 159 4.82 -14.47 -15.24
C ILE A 159 5.19 -14.47 -16.72
N HIS A 160 4.53 -13.64 -17.53
CA HIS A 160 4.71 -13.59 -18.97
C HIS A 160 5.93 -12.76 -19.43
N SER A 161 6.50 -11.95 -18.55
CA SER A 161 7.67 -11.12 -18.87
C SER A 161 9.01 -11.81 -18.60
N GLU A 162 9.01 -12.90 -17.83
CA GLU A 162 10.22 -13.65 -17.47
C GLU A 162 10.09 -15.09 -17.98
N GLU A 163 10.25 -15.30 -19.29
CA GLU A 163 10.18 -16.64 -19.92
C GLU A 163 11.35 -17.56 -19.57
N ASP A 164 12.36 -17.11 -18.82
CA ASP A 164 13.55 -17.90 -18.52
C ASP A 164 13.65 -18.27 -17.02
N GLU A 165 13.62 -19.59 -16.78
CA GLU A 165 14.15 -20.32 -15.61
C GLU A 165 13.77 -19.74 -14.24
N ARG A 166 12.53 -19.97 -13.82
CA ARG A 166 12.18 -19.74 -12.42
C ARG A 166 12.93 -20.72 -11.52
N PRO A 167 13.78 -20.24 -10.61
CA PRO A 167 14.31 -21.10 -9.57
C PRO A 167 13.14 -21.69 -8.77
N ILE A 168 13.18 -23.00 -8.55
CA ILE A 168 12.23 -23.68 -7.66
C ILE A 168 12.31 -23.05 -6.28
N GLY A 169 11.13 -22.75 -5.66
CA GLY A 169 11.07 -22.12 -4.35
C GLY A 169 10.91 -20.60 -4.35
N ARG A 170 10.86 -19.94 -5.51
CA ARG A 170 10.54 -18.54 -5.62
C ARG A 170 9.01 -18.34 -5.67
N LEU A 171 8.46 -17.73 -4.63
CA LEU A 171 7.04 -17.45 -4.46
C LEU A 171 6.74 -16.04 -4.94
N LEU A 172 5.76 -15.89 -5.81
CA LEU A 172 5.35 -14.59 -6.35
C LEU A 172 4.23 -13.99 -5.50
N VAL A 173 4.35 -12.70 -5.18
CA VAL A 173 3.35 -11.94 -4.41
C VAL A 173 2.74 -10.87 -5.29
N ASP A 174 1.42 -10.70 -5.26
CA ASP A 174 0.76 -9.58 -5.93
C ASP A 174 1.25 -8.25 -5.37
N ALA A 175 1.78 -7.40 -6.22
CA ALA A 175 2.36 -6.14 -5.82
C ALA A 175 1.31 -5.01 -5.78
N CYS A 176 1.08 -4.44 -4.61
CA CYS A 176 0.30 -3.22 -4.43
C CYS A 176 1.24 -2.07 -4.07
N TYR A 177 1.61 -1.28 -5.08
CA TYR A 177 2.57 -0.19 -4.91
C TYR A 177 1.94 1.10 -4.36
N SER A 178 0.60 1.20 -4.37
CA SER A 178 -0.07 2.42 -3.90
C SER A 178 0.16 2.65 -2.42
N PRO A 179 0.72 3.81 -2.00
CA PRO A 179 0.84 4.17 -0.59
C PRO A 179 -0.50 4.58 0.02
N VAL A 180 -1.54 4.74 -0.80
CA VAL A 180 -2.87 5.17 -0.38
C VAL A 180 -3.81 3.97 -0.35
N GLU A 181 -4.28 3.62 0.84
CA GLU A 181 -5.18 2.47 1.05
C GLU A 181 -6.63 2.83 0.74
N ARG A 182 -7.08 4.05 1.10
CA ARG A 182 -8.49 4.44 1.00
C ARG A 182 -8.66 5.92 0.68
N ILE A 183 -9.59 6.22 -0.22
CA ILE A 183 -9.99 7.59 -0.54
C ILE A 183 -11.52 7.67 -0.45
N ALA A 184 -12.01 8.60 0.36
CA ALA A 184 -13.41 8.99 0.44
C ALA A 184 -13.57 10.38 -0.16
N CYS A 185 -14.53 10.55 -1.07
CA CYS A 185 -14.89 11.85 -1.63
C CYS A 185 -16.27 12.22 -1.09
N LEU A 186 -16.34 13.32 -0.33
CA LEU A 186 -17.57 13.86 0.19
C LEU A 186 -17.88 15.17 -0.54
N LEU A 187 -19.10 15.30 -1.04
CA LEU A 187 -19.55 16.47 -1.75
C LEU A 187 -20.63 17.16 -0.91
N TYR A 188 -20.37 18.42 -0.62
CA TYR A 188 -21.32 19.28 0.06
C TYR A 188 -21.85 20.31 -0.94
N THR A 189 -23.15 20.48 -0.99
CA THR A 189 -23.79 21.58 -1.69
C THR A 189 -24.03 22.72 -0.69
N SER A 190 -23.83 23.97 -1.12
CA SER A 190 -24.26 25.11 -0.32
C SER A 190 -25.75 24.99 -0.04
N PRO A 191 -26.22 25.28 1.19
CA PRO A 191 -27.62 25.27 1.49
C PRO A 191 -28.36 26.20 0.51
N SER A 192 -29.48 25.72 0.01
CA SER A 192 -30.33 26.52 -0.87
C SER A 192 -30.76 27.80 -0.10
N PRO A 193 -30.94 28.94 -0.78
CA PRO A 193 -31.54 30.12 -0.13
C PRO A 193 -32.89 29.83 0.54
N ARG A 194 -33.57 28.74 0.16
CA ARG A 194 -34.80 28.25 0.80
C ARG A 194 -34.52 27.59 2.15
N ASP A 195 -33.40 26.90 2.32
CA ASP A 195 -33.05 26.20 3.56
C ASP A 195 -32.61 27.20 4.68
N ALA A 196 -32.16 28.40 4.29
CA ALA A 196 -31.79 29.45 5.20
C ALA A 196 -33.02 30.11 5.89
N HIS A 197 -34.24 29.86 5.43
CA HIS A 197 -35.48 30.43 6.00
C HIS A 197 -36.16 29.49 7.01
N GLU A 198 -35.81 28.23 7.11
CA GLU A 198 -36.43 27.29 8.07
C GLU A 198 -35.74 27.24 9.45
N SER A 199 -34.66 27.98 9.66
CA SER A 199 -33.93 28.01 10.93
C SER A 199 -34.17 29.30 11.73
N ARG A 200 -35.42 29.85 11.71
CA ARG A 200 -35.86 30.92 12.61
C ARG A 200 -37.07 30.54 13.41
#